data_00151186bc88abe92d0458aea1c23844
#
_entry.id   00151186bc88abe92d0458aea1c23844
#
_cell.length_a   1.000
_cell.length_b   1.000
_cell.length_c   1.000
_cell.angle_alpha   90.00
_cell.angle_beta   90.00
_cell.angle_gamma   90.00
#
_symmetry.space_group_name_H-M   'P 1'
#
loop_
_entity.id
_entity.type
_entity.pdbx_description
1 polymer ?
#
loop_
_entity_poly.entity_id
_entity_poly.type
_entity_poly.pdbx_seq_one_letter_code
_entity_poly.pdbx_strand_id
1 'polypeptide(L)'
;LRGIRPRNGHIVRPLLCLTRDDLLHYLDRQGQSYVTDSTNLQDEYTRNKIRLNLLPLMQEINPSVRRSILRTAAHLDEAATLYNIGIAEARERVLCPEGICIAALLKEAEPQALLHEILHPLGFNEAQTDDIFRSLDGQAGKAFESEGWLVVKDRDLLLMQDKQTMNRPPRLEMTEVELTPDFIIPRDCLTACFDTSKLHHTLTLRLWQTGDTFVPFGMKGRKKVSDYLTDRKFSLLQKQRQWVLCCGEDIAWLVGERTDNRFRVDEHTRKVTLVRMVKE
;
A
#
# COMPACT_ATOMS: atom_id res chain seq x y z
N LEU A 1 22.11 -14.58 6.95
CA LEU A 1 23.01 -15.36 7.82
C LEU A 1 22.33 -16.05 9.00
N ARG A 2 21.00 -15.91 9.20
CA ARG A 2 20.24 -16.51 10.32
C ARG A 2 20.00 -18.03 10.19
N GLY A 3 20.48 -18.65 9.10
CA GLY A 3 20.29 -20.07 8.84
C GLY A 3 18.89 -20.45 8.38
N ILE A 4 18.60 -21.76 8.36
CA ILE A 4 17.31 -22.31 7.98
C ILE A 4 16.43 -22.35 9.24
N ARG A 5 15.22 -21.78 9.15
CA ARG A 5 14.27 -21.76 10.28
C ARG A 5 13.57 -23.11 10.44
N PRO A 6 13.26 -23.53 11.69
CA PRO A 6 12.48 -24.74 11.96
C PRO A 6 11.09 -24.70 11.30
N ARG A 7 10.52 -23.51 11.17
CA ARG A 7 9.24 -23.28 10.48
C ARG A 7 9.37 -22.12 9.51
N ASN A 8 8.79 -22.30 8.30
CA ASN A 8 8.65 -21.25 7.29
C ASN A 8 7.28 -21.40 6.62
N GLY A 9 6.32 -20.57 7.01
CA GLY A 9 4.93 -20.69 6.59
C GLY A 9 4.36 -22.06 7.00
N HIS A 10 3.97 -22.88 6.00
CA HIS A 10 3.44 -24.23 6.19
C HIS A 10 4.52 -25.32 6.28
N ILE A 11 5.77 -24.99 5.97
CA ILE A 11 6.88 -25.95 6.02
C ILE A 11 7.45 -26.03 7.43
N VAL A 12 7.44 -27.23 8.00
CA VAL A 12 8.04 -27.54 9.32
C VAL A 12 9.22 -28.49 9.14
N ARG A 13 10.31 -28.23 9.85
CA ARG A 13 11.57 -29.00 9.80
C ARG A 13 11.95 -29.55 11.18
N PRO A 14 11.30 -30.62 11.64
CA PRO A 14 11.48 -31.09 13.01
C PRO A 14 12.88 -31.69 13.28
N LEU A 15 13.60 -32.12 12.23
CA LEU A 15 14.91 -32.75 12.36
C LEU A 15 16.11 -31.79 12.28
N LEU A 16 15.89 -30.46 12.24
CA LEU A 16 16.99 -29.48 12.20
C LEU A 16 17.87 -29.48 13.45
N CYS A 17 17.37 -30.01 14.56
CA CYS A 17 18.14 -30.15 15.81
C CYS A 17 19.11 -31.33 15.81
N LEU A 18 19.04 -32.23 14.84
CA LEU A 18 19.86 -33.43 14.72
C LEU A 18 20.94 -33.28 13.65
N THR A 19 22.11 -33.90 13.89
CA THR A 19 23.13 -34.06 12.87
C THR A 19 22.80 -35.24 11.95
N ARG A 20 23.47 -35.33 10.80
CA ARG A 20 23.36 -36.51 9.92
C ARG A 20 23.82 -37.79 10.65
N ASP A 21 24.87 -37.69 11.43
CA ASP A 21 25.44 -38.84 12.19
C ASP A 21 24.45 -39.34 13.25
N ASP A 22 23.74 -38.44 13.94
CA ASP A 22 22.67 -38.82 14.88
C ASP A 22 21.56 -39.61 14.17
N LEU A 23 21.18 -39.19 12.96
CA LEU A 23 20.16 -39.87 12.17
C LEU A 23 20.65 -41.24 11.67
N LEU A 24 21.86 -41.35 11.21
CA LEU A 24 22.47 -42.62 10.77
C LEU A 24 22.59 -43.62 11.94
N HIS A 25 23.06 -43.19 13.10
CA HIS A 25 23.11 -44.03 14.31
C HIS A 25 21.72 -44.47 14.77
N TYR A 26 20.70 -43.59 14.61
CA TYR A 26 19.34 -43.99 14.93
C TYR A 26 18.83 -45.07 13.98
N LEU A 27 19.00 -44.92 12.65
CA LEU A 27 18.59 -45.90 11.65
C LEU A 27 19.28 -47.25 11.84
N ASP A 28 20.60 -47.23 12.13
CA ASP A 28 21.37 -48.44 12.41
C ASP A 28 20.80 -49.20 13.61
N ARG A 29 20.52 -48.50 14.72
CA ARG A 29 19.89 -49.15 15.94
C ARG A 29 18.52 -49.69 15.66
N GLN A 30 17.77 -49.15 14.69
CA GLN A 30 16.44 -49.65 14.28
C GLN A 30 16.54 -50.76 13.22
N GLY A 31 17.73 -51.10 12.74
CA GLY A 31 17.93 -52.04 11.62
C GLY A 31 17.30 -51.57 10.32
N GLN A 32 17.08 -50.25 10.18
CA GLN A 32 16.43 -49.65 9.01
C GLN A 32 17.46 -49.30 7.94
N SER A 33 17.32 -49.89 6.77
CA SER A 33 18.13 -49.51 5.59
C SER A 33 17.75 -48.14 5.02
N TYR A 34 18.71 -47.46 4.44
CA TYR A 34 18.51 -46.15 3.76
C TYR A 34 19.29 -46.12 2.45
N VAL A 35 18.83 -45.29 1.53
CA VAL A 35 19.49 -45.06 0.25
C VAL A 35 20.26 -43.73 0.32
N THR A 36 21.51 -43.75 -0.15
CA THR A 36 22.29 -42.52 -0.32
C THR A 36 22.24 -42.12 -1.78
N ASP A 37 21.73 -40.91 -2.03
CA ASP A 37 21.80 -40.30 -3.35
C ASP A 37 23.26 -40.00 -3.69
N SER A 38 23.75 -40.58 -4.82
CA SER A 38 25.12 -40.44 -5.28
C SER A 38 25.53 -38.98 -5.58
N THR A 39 24.58 -38.15 -5.96
CA THR A 39 24.82 -36.70 -6.23
C THR A 39 25.26 -35.96 -4.96
N ASN A 40 24.93 -36.49 -3.77
CA ASN A 40 25.38 -35.93 -2.49
C ASN A 40 26.88 -36.08 -2.24
N LEU A 41 27.56 -36.92 -2.99
CA LEU A 41 29.00 -37.15 -2.90
C LEU A 41 29.82 -36.33 -3.91
N GLN A 42 29.13 -35.66 -4.84
CA GLN A 42 29.75 -34.86 -5.90
C GLN A 42 29.80 -33.40 -5.48
N ASP A 43 30.91 -32.73 -5.80
CA ASP A 43 31.13 -31.31 -5.42
C ASP A 43 30.81 -30.32 -6.56
N GLU A 44 30.09 -30.76 -7.58
CA GLU A 44 29.68 -29.90 -8.70
C GLU A 44 28.80 -28.73 -8.27
N TYR A 45 27.94 -28.94 -7.28
CA TYR A 45 27.04 -27.90 -6.78
C TYR A 45 27.69 -27.09 -5.66
N THR A 46 27.49 -25.78 -5.66
CA THR A 46 28.02 -24.85 -4.62
C THR A 46 27.75 -25.32 -3.20
N ARG A 47 26.56 -25.83 -2.93
CA ARG A 47 26.18 -26.36 -1.61
C ARG A 47 27.05 -27.54 -1.20
N ASN A 48 27.32 -28.44 -2.12
CA ASN A 48 28.15 -29.61 -1.87
C ASN A 48 29.64 -29.21 -1.73
N LYS A 49 30.15 -28.26 -2.53
CA LYS A 49 31.50 -27.69 -2.34
C LYS A 49 31.69 -27.12 -0.94
N ILE A 50 30.74 -26.37 -0.45
CA ILE A 50 30.79 -25.81 0.91
C ILE A 50 30.82 -26.95 1.96
N ARG A 51 29.95 -27.96 1.80
CA ARG A 51 29.81 -29.06 2.77
C ARG A 51 30.99 -30.02 2.77
N LEU A 52 31.48 -30.38 1.57
CA LEU A 52 32.50 -31.42 1.40
C LEU A 52 33.94 -30.87 1.48
N ASN A 53 34.15 -29.63 1.05
CA ASN A 53 35.46 -29.05 0.92
C ASN A 53 35.70 -27.90 1.91
N LEU A 54 34.84 -26.85 1.91
CA LEU A 54 35.07 -25.64 2.69
C LEU A 54 34.91 -25.86 4.19
N LEU A 55 33.78 -26.46 4.61
CA LEU A 55 33.54 -26.70 6.04
C LEU A 55 34.55 -27.62 6.71
N PRO A 56 35.02 -28.73 6.08
CA PRO A 56 36.13 -29.52 6.61
C PRO A 56 37.41 -28.73 6.75
N LEU A 57 37.83 -27.99 5.73
CA LEU A 57 38.99 -27.10 5.77
C LEU A 57 38.92 -26.08 6.90
N MET A 58 37.74 -25.44 7.06
CA MET A 58 37.52 -24.51 8.20
C MET A 58 37.64 -25.23 9.57
N GLN A 59 37.23 -26.51 9.66
CA GLN A 59 37.33 -27.28 10.89
C GLN A 59 38.77 -27.70 11.20
N GLU A 60 39.62 -27.94 10.21
CA GLU A 60 41.05 -28.16 10.39
C GLU A 60 41.73 -26.94 11.03
N ILE A 61 41.33 -25.72 10.58
CA ILE A 61 41.84 -24.44 11.13
C ILE A 61 41.26 -24.18 12.51
N ASN A 62 39.95 -24.41 12.68
CA ASN A 62 39.23 -24.20 13.95
C ASN A 62 38.22 -25.32 14.18
N PRO A 63 38.52 -26.32 15.03
CA PRO A 63 37.60 -27.44 15.30
C PRO A 63 36.21 -27.01 15.80
N SER A 64 36.06 -25.82 16.37
CA SER A 64 34.81 -25.30 16.89
C SER A 64 34.02 -24.45 15.89
N VAL A 65 34.46 -24.30 14.62
CA VAL A 65 33.88 -23.37 13.63
C VAL A 65 32.40 -23.63 13.39
N ARG A 66 31.95 -24.86 13.30
CA ARG A 66 30.51 -25.19 13.12
C ARG A 66 29.69 -24.66 14.29
N ARG A 67 30.16 -24.87 15.53
CA ARG A 67 29.46 -24.35 16.73
C ARG A 67 29.43 -22.83 16.74
N SER A 68 30.53 -22.20 16.33
CA SER A 68 30.65 -20.74 16.26
C SER A 68 29.68 -20.16 15.22
N ILE A 69 29.58 -20.76 14.04
CA ILE A 69 28.63 -20.35 12.98
C ILE A 69 27.20 -20.49 13.49
N LEU A 70 26.82 -21.63 14.10
CA LEU A 70 25.46 -21.83 14.63
C LEU A 70 25.12 -20.84 15.73
N ARG A 71 26.07 -20.56 16.65
CA ARG A 71 25.89 -19.55 17.70
C ARG A 71 25.73 -18.16 17.13
N THR A 72 26.53 -17.77 16.13
CA THR A 72 26.38 -16.48 15.44
C THR A 72 25.02 -16.39 14.75
N ALA A 73 24.56 -17.46 14.08
CA ALA A 73 23.24 -17.49 13.46
C ALA A 73 22.11 -17.32 14.47
N ALA A 74 22.22 -17.95 15.66
CA ALA A 74 21.25 -17.78 16.75
C ALA A 74 21.23 -16.34 17.28
N HIS A 75 22.39 -15.75 17.56
CA HIS A 75 22.46 -14.34 18.00
C HIS A 75 21.90 -13.37 16.96
N LEU A 76 22.15 -13.63 15.67
CA LEU A 76 21.56 -12.80 14.60
C LEU A 76 20.03 -12.94 14.51
N ASP A 77 19.49 -14.12 14.85
CA ASP A 77 18.03 -14.31 14.86
C ASP A 77 17.37 -13.60 16.05
N GLU A 78 18.02 -13.65 17.23
CA GLU A 78 17.64 -12.89 18.42
C GLU A 78 17.69 -11.38 18.17
N ALA A 79 18.80 -10.88 17.61
CA ALA A 79 18.97 -9.47 17.25
C ALA A 79 17.90 -9.01 16.23
N ALA A 80 17.61 -9.85 15.22
CA ALA A 80 16.56 -9.54 14.25
C ALA A 80 15.16 -9.51 14.88
N THR A 81 14.92 -10.30 15.92
CA THR A 81 13.64 -10.25 16.66
C THR A 81 13.48 -8.91 17.37
N LEU A 82 14.51 -8.45 18.10
CA LEU A 82 14.52 -7.14 18.75
C LEU A 82 14.42 -6.01 17.74
N TYR A 83 15.14 -6.10 16.63
CA TYR A 83 15.08 -5.13 15.53
C TYR A 83 13.65 -5.01 14.97
N ASN A 84 12.99 -6.14 14.66
CA ASN A 84 11.64 -6.13 14.12
C ASN A 84 10.61 -5.54 15.10
N ILE A 85 10.77 -5.78 16.41
CA ILE A 85 9.92 -5.16 17.43
C ILE A 85 10.10 -3.64 17.40
N GLY A 86 11.35 -3.17 17.43
CA GLY A 86 11.65 -1.74 17.38
C GLY A 86 11.12 -1.07 16.10
N ILE A 87 11.27 -1.72 14.95
CA ILE A 87 10.69 -1.23 13.69
C ILE A 87 9.15 -1.18 13.73
N ALA A 88 8.50 -2.21 14.28
CA ALA A 88 7.04 -2.22 14.40
C ALA A 88 6.53 -1.06 15.27
N GLU A 89 7.12 -0.84 16.43
CA GLU A 89 6.80 0.28 17.31
C GLU A 89 7.06 1.65 16.65
N ALA A 90 8.21 1.80 15.97
CA ALA A 90 8.54 3.02 15.26
C ALA A 90 7.54 3.30 14.11
N ARG A 91 7.11 2.26 13.38
CA ARG A 91 6.08 2.39 12.34
C ARG A 91 4.76 2.91 12.91
N GLU A 92 4.31 2.42 14.06
CA GLU A 92 3.08 2.90 14.71
C GLU A 92 3.17 4.39 15.08
N ARG A 93 4.36 4.88 15.46
CA ARG A 93 4.56 6.30 15.79
C ARG A 93 4.56 7.23 14.57
N VAL A 94 4.98 6.75 13.41
CA VAL A 94 5.18 7.59 12.23
C VAL A 94 4.09 7.45 11.18
N LEU A 95 3.35 6.33 11.17
CA LEU A 95 2.27 6.07 10.22
C LEU A 95 0.97 6.74 10.64
N CYS A 96 0.28 7.31 9.66
CA CYS A 96 -1.10 7.78 9.77
C CYS A 96 -1.94 7.17 8.62
N PRO A 97 -3.27 7.32 8.60
CA PRO A 97 -4.12 6.75 7.56
C PRO A 97 -3.72 7.15 6.13
N GLU A 98 -3.19 8.35 5.95
CA GLU A 98 -2.81 8.90 4.66
C GLU A 98 -1.36 8.56 4.24
N GLY A 99 -0.50 8.16 5.18
CA GLY A 99 0.92 7.89 4.88
C GLY A 99 1.85 8.05 6.08
N ILE A 100 3.02 8.67 5.87
CA ILE A 100 4.06 8.85 6.89
C ILE A 100 4.10 10.31 7.32
N CYS A 101 4.01 10.57 8.63
CA CYS A 101 4.23 11.89 9.20
C CYS A 101 5.73 12.23 9.19
N ILE A 102 6.14 13.24 8.39
CA ILE A 102 7.54 13.63 8.22
C ILE A 102 8.15 14.09 9.56
N ALA A 103 7.42 14.91 10.32
CA ALA A 103 7.92 15.41 11.60
C ALA A 103 8.10 14.32 12.64
N ALA A 104 7.28 13.25 12.62
CA ALA A 104 7.44 12.09 13.47
C ALA A 104 8.62 11.22 13.00
N LEU A 105 8.74 10.98 11.70
CA LEU A 105 9.84 10.23 11.11
C LEU A 105 11.20 10.83 11.46
N LEU A 106 11.36 12.16 11.31
CA LEU A 106 12.61 12.86 11.58
C LEU A 106 13.01 12.89 13.07
N LYS A 107 12.10 12.52 13.99
CA LYS A 107 12.39 12.38 15.42
C LYS A 107 12.88 10.98 15.81
N GLU A 108 12.74 10.00 14.94
CA GLU A 108 13.26 8.65 15.21
C GLU A 108 14.79 8.62 15.17
N ALA A 109 15.39 7.66 15.87
CA ALA A 109 16.85 7.57 16.00
C ALA A 109 17.54 7.38 14.63
N GLU A 110 16.94 6.56 13.75
CA GLU A 110 17.47 6.23 12.42
C GLU A 110 16.36 6.42 11.37
N PRO A 111 15.99 7.67 11.04
CA PRO A 111 14.82 7.98 10.22
C PRO A 111 14.93 7.44 8.78
N GLN A 112 16.14 7.44 8.20
CA GLN A 112 16.37 6.92 6.85
C GLN A 112 16.22 5.40 6.80
N ALA A 113 16.76 4.68 7.80
CA ALA A 113 16.61 3.24 7.90
C ALA A 113 15.12 2.85 8.11
N LEU A 114 14.41 3.57 8.97
CA LEU A 114 12.97 3.36 9.19
C LEU A 114 12.16 3.61 7.92
N LEU A 115 12.47 4.67 7.18
CA LEU A 115 11.81 4.95 5.89
C LEU A 115 12.04 3.81 4.90
N HIS A 116 13.26 3.28 4.82
CA HIS A 116 13.58 2.11 3.98
C HIS A 116 12.76 0.89 4.40
N GLU A 117 12.69 0.57 5.69
CA GLU A 117 11.91 -0.57 6.21
C GLU A 117 10.39 -0.43 5.95
N ILE A 118 9.88 0.79 5.85
CA ILE A 118 8.49 1.06 5.51
C ILE A 118 8.25 0.88 4.01
N LEU A 119 9.14 1.41 3.16
CA LEU A 119 8.93 1.50 1.71
C LEU A 119 9.43 0.28 0.93
N HIS A 120 10.44 -0.44 1.43
CA HIS A 120 10.98 -1.62 0.76
C HIS A 120 9.93 -2.72 0.50
N PRO A 121 9.02 -3.08 1.45
CA PRO A 121 7.94 -4.02 1.18
C PRO A 121 6.94 -3.54 0.11
N LEU A 122 6.91 -2.24 -0.17
CA LEU A 122 6.07 -1.61 -1.19
C LEU A 122 6.77 -1.55 -2.57
N GLY A 123 7.96 -2.17 -2.68
CA GLY A 123 8.71 -2.31 -3.94
C GLY A 123 9.64 -1.13 -4.26
N PHE A 124 9.92 -0.24 -3.31
CA PHE A 124 10.95 0.78 -3.47
C PHE A 124 12.34 0.22 -3.16
N ASN A 125 13.32 0.49 -4.01
CA ASN A 125 14.71 0.12 -3.77
C ASN A 125 15.43 1.18 -2.90
N GLU A 126 16.67 0.87 -2.48
CA GLU A 126 17.48 1.73 -1.62
C GLU A 126 17.71 3.12 -2.23
N ALA A 127 18.07 3.20 -3.52
CA ALA A 127 18.31 4.48 -4.20
C ALA A 127 17.03 5.36 -4.24
N GLN A 128 15.88 4.75 -4.50
CA GLN A 128 14.59 5.45 -4.47
C GLN A 128 14.25 5.95 -3.06
N THR A 129 14.51 5.13 -2.04
CA THR A 129 14.28 5.51 -0.64
C THR A 129 15.16 6.69 -0.23
N ASP A 130 16.43 6.69 -0.66
CA ASP A 130 17.36 7.81 -0.45
C ASP A 130 16.88 9.10 -1.12
N ASP A 131 16.38 9.00 -2.36
CA ASP A 131 15.83 10.15 -3.08
C ASP A 131 14.56 10.71 -2.42
N ILE A 132 13.71 9.82 -1.90
CA ILE A 132 12.54 10.21 -1.09
C ILE A 132 12.99 10.92 0.17
N PHE A 133 13.96 10.35 0.90
CA PHE A 133 14.47 10.95 2.14
C PHE A 133 15.07 12.34 1.90
N ARG A 134 15.90 12.50 0.87
CA ARG A 134 16.45 13.83 0.47
C ARG A 134 15.38 14.84 0.08
N SER A 135 14.19 14.38 -0.32
CA SER A 135 13.09 15.25 -0.72
C SER A 135 12.26 15.80 0.44
N LEU A 136 12.48 15.30 1.68
CA LEU A 136 11.63 15.64 2.84
C LEU A 136 11.65 17.15 3.15
N ASP A 137 12.78 17.81 2.98
CA ASP A 137 12.93 19.27 3.20
C ASP A 137 12.52 20.09 1.98
N GLY A 138 12.16 19.42 0.87
CA GLY A 138 11.83 20.08 -0.40
C GLY A 138 10.38 20.56 -0.50
N GLN A 139 10.04 21.11 -1.67
CA GLN A 139 8.68 21.54 -1.99
C GLN A 139 7.71 20.34 -2.10
N ALA A 140 6.46 20.60 -1.77
CA ALA A 140 5.38 19.63 -1.97
C ALA A 140 5.14 19.32 -3.46
N GLY A 141 4.69 18.10 -3.76
CA GLY A 141 4.32 17.67 -5.11
C GLY A 141 5.32 16.73 -5.79
N LYS A 142 6.49 16.45 -5.19
CA LYS A 142 7.42 15.45 -5.73
C LYS A 142 6.84 14.05 -5.54
N ALA A 143 6.79 13.27 -6.62
CA ALA A 143 6.21 11.94 -6.68
C ALA A 143 7.28 10.89 -7.01
N PHE A 144 7.15 9.72 -6.39
CA PHE A 144 8.03 8.56 -6.57
C PHE A 144 7.17 7.32 -6.74
N GLU A 145 7.56 6.44 -7.65
CA GLU A 145 6.76 5.29 -8.02
C GLU A 145 7.55 3.99 -7.91
N SER A 146 6.90 2.98 -7.35
CA SER A 146 7.24 1.57 -7.53
C SER A 146 6.25 0.91 -8.48
N GLU A 147 6.38 -0.38 -8.71
CA GLU A 147 5.44 -1.15 -9.53
C GLU A 147 3.99 -1.03 -9.02
N GLY A 148 3.78 -1.19 -7.71
CA GLY A 148 2.46 -1.21 -7.08
C GLY A 148 2.06 0.06 -6.34
N TRP A 149 2.99 0.97 -6.04
CA TRP A 149 2.73 2.09 -5.14
C TRP A 149 3.21 3.43 -5.69
N LEU A 150 2.51 4.47 -5.27
CA LEU A 150 2.87 5.88 -5.49
C LEU A 150 3.10 6.54 -4.12
N VAL A 151 4.26 7.19 -3.95
CA VAL A 151 4.57 8.00 -2.78
C VAL A 151 4.69 9.46 -3.21
N VAL A 152 3.97 10.36 -2.56
CA VAL A 152 3.99 11.78 -2.88
C VAL A 152 4.34 12.59 -1.64
N LYS A 153 5.37 13.43 -1.74
CA LYS A 153 5.68 14.41 -0.71
C LYS A 153 4.66 15.53 -0.77
N ASP A 154 3.85 15.66 0.30
CA ASP A 154 2.87 16.75 0.46
C ASP A 154 3.03 17.38 1.85
N ARG A 155 3.40 18.67 1.90
CA ARG A 155 3.59 19.44 3.15
C ARG A 155 4.31 18.61 4.25
N ASP A 156 3.57 18.19 5.26
CA ASP A 156 4.07 17.48 6.44
C ASP A 156 3.97 15.95 6.33
N LEU A 157 3.52 15.44 5.20
CA LEU A 157 3.26 14.01 4.96
C LEU A 157 3.99 13.48 3.73
N LEU A 158 4.42 12.22 3.82
CA LEU A 158 4.63 11.38 2.64
C LEU A 158 3.36 10.55 2.44
N LEU A 159 2.53 10.98 1.51
CA LEU A 159 1.30 10.28 1.15
C LEU A 159 1.64 8.98 0.42
N MET A 160 1.03 7.87 0.82
CA MET A 160 1.24 6.56 0.20
C MET A 160 -0.05 6.06 -0.43
N GLN A 161 0.02 5.64 -1.69
CA GLN A 161 -1.13 5.20 -2.44
C GLN A 161 -0.84 3.93 -3.22
N ASP A 162 -1.67 2.92 -2.98
CA ASP A 162 -1.71 1.71 -3.82
C ASP A 162 -2.32 2.04 -5.18
N LYS A 163 -1.57 1.77 -6.26
CA LYS A 163 -1.99 2.03 -7.64
C LYS A 163 -3.21 1.20 -8.07
N GLN A 164 -3.41 0.02 -7.49
CA GLN A 164 -4.56 -0.83 -7.80
C GLN A 164 -5.87 -0.21 -7.29
N THR A 165 -5.82 0.47 -6.15
CA THR A 165 -7.00 1.13 -5.56
C THR A 165 -7.24 2.53 -6.13
N MET A 166 -6.23 3.13 -6.77
CA MET A 166 -6.30 4.50 -7.26
C MET A 166 -7.37 4.72 -8.34
N ASN A 167 -7.57 3.74 -9.20
CA ASN A 167 -8.47 3.80 -10.35
C ASN A 167 -9.80 3.05 -10.12
N ARG A 168 -10.06 2.58 -8.91
CA ARG A 168 -11.31 1.87 -8.63
C ARG A 168 -12.46 2.88 -8.54
N PRO A 169 -13.47 2.77 -9.43
CA PRO A 169 -14.61 3.69 -9.40
C PRO A 169 -15.43 3.49 -8.13
N PRO A 170 -15.94 4.56 -7.51
CA PRO A 170 -16.86 4.44 -6.38
C PRO A 170 -18.16 3.76 -6.83
N ARG A 171 -18.71 2.94 -5.98
CA ARG A 171 -20.03 2.34 -6.22
C ARG A 171 -21.11 3.41 -6.01
N LEU A 172 -21.91 3.63 -7.04
CA LEU A 172 -23.02 4.56 -7.01
C LEU A 172 -24.34 3.78 -7.11
N GLU A 173 -25.31 4.13 -6.28
CA GLU A 173 -26.68 3.64 -6.34
C GLU A 173 -27.58 4.78 -6.76
N MET A 174 -28.44 4.54 -7.76
CA MET A 174 -29.36 5.53 -8.30
C MET A 174 -30.80 5.13 -7.99
N THR A 175 -31.60 6.08 -7.54
CA THR A 175 -33.02 5.91 -7.25
C THR A 175 -33.77 7.14 -7.75
N GLU A 176 -34.87 6.92 -8.46
CA GLU A 176 -35.77 7.99 -8.84
C GLU A 176 -36.97 8.05 -7.90
N VAL A 177 -37.30 9.26 -7.45
CA VAL A 177 -38.37 9.52 -6.49
C VAL A 177 -39.22 10.67 -7.00
N GLU A 178 -40.56 10.57 -6.87
CA GLU A 178 -41.45 11.69 -7.13
C GLU A 178 -41.31 12.72 -6.01
N LEU A 179 -41.24 13.99 -6.40
CA LEU A 179 -41.12 15.09 -5.44
C LEU A 179 -42.45 15.35 -4.75
N THR A 180 -42.59 14.97 -3.51
CA THR A 180 -43.73 15.25 -2.64
C THR A 180 -43.46 16.47 -1.77
N PRO A 181 -44.47 17.17 -1.23
CA PRO A 181 -44.28 18.31 -0.34
C PRO A 181 -43.43 18.00 0.90
N ASP A 182 -43.41 16.75 1.34
CA ASP A 182 -42.64 16.27 2.51
C ASP A 182 -41.26 15.77 2.15
N PHE A 183 -40.84 15.81 0.88
CA PHE A 183 -39.54 15.34 0.46
C PHE A 183 -38.42 16.27 0.95
N ILE A 184 -37.49 15.71 1.71
CA ILE A 184 -36.32 16.45 2.22
C ILE A 184 -35.14 16.17 1.30
N ILE A 185 -34.61 17.20 0.64
CA ILE A 185 -33.41 17.12 -0.19
C ILE A 185 -32.20 16.77 0.72
N PRO A 186 -31.49 15.67 0.44
CA PRO A 186 -30.28 15.31 1.19
C PRO A 186 -29.25 16.45 1.17
N ARG A 187 -28.59 16.71 2.29
CA ARG A 187 -27.58 17.77 2.42
C ARG A 187 -26.16 17.23 2.63
N ASP A 188 -26.02 15.91 2.68
CA ASP A 188 -24.71 15.26 2.77
C ASP A 188 -23.98 15.30 1.42
N CYS A 189 -22.65 15.22 1.44
CA CYS A 189 -21.83 15.24 0.23
C CYS A 189 -21.80 13.89 -0.52
N LEU A 190 -22.29 12.81 0.14
CA LEU A 190 -22.30 11.46 -0.43
C LEU A 190 -23.55 11.17 -1.26
N THR A 191 -24.54 12.08 -1.21
CA THR A 191 -25.81 11.94 -1.93
C THR A 191 -26.04 13.18 -2.80
N ALA A 192 -26.08 12.99 -4.11
CA ALA A 192 -26.47 14.01 -5.07
C ALA A 192 -27.96 13.89 -5.38
N CYS A 193 -28.66 15.03 -5.45
CA CYS A 193 -30.07 15.10 -5.82
C CYS A 193 -30.22 16.00 -7.05
N PHE A 194 -30.74 15.45 -8.12
CA PHE A 194 -30.92 16.14 -9.40
C PHE A 194 -32.37 16.19 -9.82
N ASP A 195 -32.72 17.21 -10.55
CA ASP A 195 -33.94 17.24 -11.31
C ASP A 195 -33.85 16.22 -12.47
N THR A 196 -34.68 15.18 -12.44
CA THR A 196 -34.66 14.12 -13.45
C THR A 196 -34.88 14.67 -14.88
N SER A 197 -35.68 15.72 -15.02
CA SER A 197 -35.97 16.34 -16.33
C SER A 197 -34.76 17.04 -16.96
N LYS A 198 -33.75 17.37 -16.17
CA LYS A 198 -32.50 18.01 -16.62
C LYS A 198 -31.39 17.01 -16.97
N LEU A 199 -31.58 15.74 -16.64
CA LEU A 199 -30.65 14.67 -17.00
C LEU A 199 -30.98 14.11 -18.39
N HIS A 200 -30.65 14.88 -19.44
CA HIS A 200 -31.01 14.55 -20.84
C HIS A 200 -30.16 13.45 -21.48
N HIS A 201 -29.04 13.06 -20.82
CA HIS A 201 -28.09 12.07 -21.34
C HIS A 201 -27.80 10.99 -20.31
N THR A 202 -27.28 9.87 -20.80
CA THR A 202 -26.78 8.79 -19.92
C THR A 202 -25.72 9.30 -18.96
N LEU A 203 -25.86 8.94 -17.69
CA LEU A 203 -24.89 9.28 -16.68
C LEU A 203 -23.66 8.39 -16.81
N THR A 204 -22.48 9.00 -16.88
CA THR A 204 -21.19 8.33 -16.97
C THR A 204 -20.28 8.74 -15.83
N LEU A 205 -19.54 7.78 -15.28
CA LEU A 205 -18.60 8.01 -14.19
C LEU A 205 -17.18 7.93 -14.74
N ARG A 206 -16.39 8.98 -14.52
CA ARG A 206 -14.97 9.03 -14.92
C ARG A 206 -14.12 9.81 -13.92
N LEU A 207 -12.82 9.66 -14.00
CA LEU A 207 -11.91 10.60 -13.33
C LEU A 207 -12.01 11.97 -14.01
N TRP A 208 -11.84 13.04 -13.21
CA TRP A 208 -11.77 14.39 -13.76
C TRP A 208 -10.51 14.56 -14.62
N GLN A 209 -10.55 15.49 -15.55
CA GLN A 209 -9.46 15.76 -16.49
C GLN A 209 -9.10 17.25 -16.46
N THR A 210 -7.84 17.56 -16.84
CA THR A 210 -7.42 18.95 -16.99
C THR A 210 -8.27 19.65 -18.04
N GLY A 211 -8.81 20.80 -17.67
CA GLY A 211 -9.75 21.55 -18.51
C GLY A 211 -11.21 21.39 -18.11
N ASP A 212 -11.56 20.39 -17.29
CA ASP A 212 -12.92 20.19 -16.79
C ASP A 212 -13.43 21.43 -16.04
N THR A 213 -14.68 21.79 -16.36
CA THR A 213 -15.38 22.92 -15.71
C THR A 213 -16.78 22.49 -15.30
N PHE A 214 -17.30 23.09 -14.24
CA PHE A 214 -18.67 22.90 -13.78
C PHE A 214 -19.18 24.20 -13.13
N VAL A 215 -20.47 24.29 -12.87
CA VAL A 215 -21.08 25.39 -12.13
C VAL A 215 -21.40 24.91 -10.72
N PRO A 216 -20.56 25.18 -9.70
CA PRO A 216 -20.79 24.68 -8.34
C PRO A 216 -22.18 25.10 -7.82
N PHE A 217 -22.89 24.18 -7.18
CA PHE A 217 -24.21 24.47 -6.61
C PHE A 217 -24.21 25.75 -5.76
N GLY A 218 -25.12 26.66 -6.04
CA GLY A 218 -25.23 27.97 -5.42
C GLY A 218 -24.39 29.08 -6.08
N MET A 219 -23.62 28.76 -7.13
CA MET A 219 -22.86 29.75 -7.91
C MET A 219 -23.52 29.96 -9.28
N LYS A 220 -23.26 31.15 -9.91
CA LYS A 220 -23.77 31.48 -11.25
C LYS A 220 -22.70 31.27 -12.34
N GLY A 221 -21.43 31.22 -11.99
CA GLY A 221 -20.31 31.14 -12.93
C GLY A 221 -19.70 29.75 -13.02
N ARG A 222 -19.10 29.43 -14.19
CA ARG A 222 -18.30 28.22 -14.36
C ARG A 222 -16.99 28.34 -13.58
N LYS A 223 -16.56 27.25 -12.94
CA LYS A 223 -15.30 27.13 -12.23
C LYS A 223 -14.53 25.92 -12.75
N LYS A 224 -13.23 26.04 -12.92
CA LYS A 224 -12.40 24.87 -13.24
C LYS A 224 -12.39 23.91 -12.05
N VAL A 225 -12.47 22.61 -12.34
CA VAL A 225 -12.39 21.57 -11.31
C VAL A 225 -11.06 21.65 -10.55
N SER A 226 -9.95 21.89 -11.27
CA SER A 226 -8.62 22.10 -10.68
C SER A 226 -8.61 23.20 -9.61
N ASP A 227 -9.27 24.32 -9.91
CA ASP A 227 -9.30 25.51 -9.01
C ASP A 227 -10.20 25.23 -7.81
N TYR A 228 -11.35 24.58 -8.05
CA TYR A 228 -12.25 24.16 -6.96
C TYR A 228 -11.53 23.24 -5.96
N LEU A 229 -10.84 22.20 -6.46
CA LEU A 229 -10.09 21.26 -5.61
C LEU A 229 -8.91 21.94 -4.88
N THR A 230 -8.28 22.93 -5.52
CA THR A 230 -7.22 23.72 -4.90
C THR A 230 -7.74 24.58 -3.74
N ASP A 231 -8.86 25.28 -3.94
CA ASP A 231 -9.50 26.10 -2.91
C ASP A 231 -9.97 25.25 -1.72
N ARG A 232 -10.38 24.01 -1.99
CA ARG A 232 -10.72 23.02 -0.98
C ARG A 232 -9.50 22.38 -0.31
N LYS A 233 -8.28 22.77 -0.70
CA LYS A 233 -7.00 22.28 -0.16
C LYS A 233 -6.78 20.77 -0.35
N PHE A 234 -7.32 20.22 -1.43
CA PHE A 234 -7.07 18.83 -1.79
C PHE A 234 -5.58 18.59 -2.04
N SER A 235 -5.05 17.51 -1.48
CA SER A 235 -3.70 17.04 -1.80
C SER A 235 -3.61 16.59 -3.28
N LEU A 236 -2.40 16.42 -3.79
CA LEU A 236 -2.20 15.94 -5.16
C LEU A 236 -2.89 14.59 -5.39
N LEU A 237 -2.75 13.66 -4.45
CA LEU A 237 -3.39 12.34 -4.54
C LEU A 237 -4.91 12.41 -4.51
N GLN A 238 -5.48 13.24 -3.63
CA GLN A 238 -6.94 13.45 -3.59
C GLN A 238 -7.45 14.02 -4.91
N LYS A 239 -6.71 14.96 -5.53
CA LYS A 239 -7.04 15.48 -6.86
C LYS A 239 -7.02 14.39 -7.92
N GLN A 240 -5.98 13.56 -7.96
CA GLN A 240 -5.88 12.47 -8.94
C GLN A 240 -6.99 11.41 -8.80
N ARG A 241 -7.58 11.26 -7.62
CA ARG A 241 -8.65 10.29 -7.32
C ARG A 241 -10.05 10.87 -7.41
N GLN A 242 -10.20 12.15 -7.79
CA GLN A 242 -11.51 12.77 -7.85
C GLN A 242 -12.33 12.22 -9.03
N TRP A 243 -13.42 11.58 -8.72
CA TRP A 243 -14.38 11.10 -9.71
C TRP A 243 -15.42 12.17 -10.00
N VAL A 244 -15.87 12.21 -11.24
CA VAL A 244 -16.96 13.09 -11.69
C VAL A 244 -18.06 12.24 -12.35
N LEU A 245 -19.30 12.55 -11.99
CA LEU A 245 -20.48 12.02 -12.65
C LEU A 245 -20.90 13.02 -13.72
N CYS A 246 -20.93 12.59 -14.98
CA CYS A 246 -21.26 13.41 -16.13
C CYS A 246 -22.61 13.05 -16.69
N CYS A 247 -23.37 14.05 -17.16
CA CYS A 247 -24.53 13.90 -17.99
C CYS A 247 -24.15 14.36 -19.42
N GLY A 248 -23.84 13.40 -20.30
CA GLY A 248 -23.16 13.70 -21.57
C GLY A 248 -21.77 14.30 -21.33
N GLU A 249 -21.51 15.49 -21.88
CA GLU A 249 -20.25 16.22 -21.69
C GLU A 249 -20.21 17.08 -20.41
N ASP A 250 -21.38 17.35 -19.83
CA ASP A 250 -21.45 18.21 -18.65
C ASP A 250 -21.29 17.45 -17.35
N ILE A 251 -20.44 17.98 -16.47
CA ILE A 251 -20.27 17.44 -15.12
C ILE A 251 -21.52 17.79 -14.30
N ALA A 252 -22.21 16.76 -13.79
CA ALA A 252 -23.35 16.91 -12.90
C ALA A 252 -22.93 16.88 -11.42
N TRP A 253 -21.88 16.13 -11.09
CA TRP A 253 -21.41 16.00 -9.69
C TRP A 253 -19.91 15.73 -9.62
N LEU A 254 -19.19 16.49 -8.81
CA LEU A 254 -17.91 16.07 -8.25
C LEU A 254 -18.24 15.10 -7.11
N VAL A 255 -18.04 13.81 -7.35
CA VAL A 255 -18.50 12.74 -6.45
C VAL A 255 -17.90 12.90 -5.05
N GLY A 256 -18.78 12.94 -4.04
CA GLY A 256 -18.38 13.17 -2.66
C GLY A 256 -18.11 14.63 -2.30
N GLU A 257 -18.27 15.57 -3.25
CA GLU A 257 -18.03 17.01 -3.02
C GLU A 257 -19.24 17.88 -3.34
N ARG A 258 -19.43 18.29 -4.59
CA ARG A 258 -20.43 19.29 -4.94
C ARG A 258 -21.13 18.96 -6.26
N THR A 259 -22.44 19.12 -6.28
CA THR A 259 -23.25 19.02 -7.52
C THR A 259 -23.14 20.28 -8.37
N ASP A 260 -23.45 20.14 -9.65
CA ASP A 260 -23.57 21.27 -10.57
C ASP A 260 -24.93 21.93 -10.45
N ASN A 261 -24.94 23.26 -10.42
CA ASN A 261 -26.12 24.09 -10.21
C ASN A 261 -27.14 23.98 -11.38
N ARG A 262 -26.70 23.57 -12.58
CA ARG A 262 -27.57 23.42 -13.75
C ARG A 262 -28.58 22.27 -13.59
N PHE A 263 -28.21 21.24 -12.84
CA PHE A 263 -29.04 20.06 -12.59
C PHE A 263 -29.81 20.12 -11.26
N ARG A 264 -29.84 21.28 -10.60
CA ARG A 264 -30.50 21.47 -9.30
C ARG A 264 -31.99 21.26 -9.40
N VAL A 265 -32.57 20.82 -8.30
CA VAL A 265 -34.03 20.83 -8.06
C VAL A 265 -34.50 22.27 -7.91
N ASP A 266 -35.65 22.59 -8.53
CA ASP A 266 -36.31 23.89 -8.45
C ASP A 266 -37.84 23.73 -8.30
N GLU A 267 -38.60 24.82 -8.34
CA GLU A 267 -40.04 24.88 -8.11
C GLU A 267 -40.86 24.15 -9.20
N HIS A 268 -40.25 23.85 -10.37
CA HIS A 268 -40.91 23.15 -11.49
C HIS A 268 -40.60 21.67 -11.50
N THR A 269 -39.68 21.20 -10.63
CA THR A 269 -39.26 19.81 -10.57
C THR A 269 -40.37 18.92 -10.03
N ARG A 270 -40.70 17.87 -10.77
CA ARG A 270 -41.73 16.87 -10.36
C ARG A 270 -41.10 15.55 -9.89
N LYS A 271 -39.92 15.20 -10.41
CA LYS A 271 -39.24 13.96 -10.13
C LYS A 271 -37.76 14.24 -9.92
N VAL A 272 -37.17 13.58 -8.95
CA VAL A 272 -35.76 13.71 -8.61
C VAL A 272 -35.02 12.38 -8.79
N THR A 273 -33.79 12.47 -9.27
CA THR A 273 -32.85 11.36 -9.30
C THR A 273 -31.84 11.54 -8.14
N LEU A 274 -31.87 10.61 -7.20
CA LEU A 274 -30.90 10.50 -6.13
C LEU A 274 -29.76 9.59 -6.57
N VAL A 275 -28.53 10.06 -6.43
CA VAL A 275 -27.32 9.26 -6.68
C VAL A 275 -26.51 9.23 -5.40
N ARG A 276 -26.39 8.05 -4.81
CA ARG A 276 -25.69 7.86 -3.53
C ARG A 276 -24.39 7.11 -3.72
N MET A 277 -23.30 7.63 -3.17
CA MET A 277 -22.03 6.92 -3.07
C MET A 277 -22.10 5.96 -1.87
N VAL A 278 -21.94 4.66 -2.14
CA VAL A 278 -21.88 3.60 -1.12
C VAL A 278 -20.45 3.49 -0.64
N LYS A 279 -20.23 3.64 0.68
CA LYS A 279 -18.94 3.32 1.30
C LYS A 279 -18.82 1.79 1.39
N GLU A 280 -17.70 1.25 0.88
CA GLU A 280 -17.33 -0.15 1.09
C GLU A 280 -16.93 -0.42 2.54
#